data_f40dc42aa5390f42316827bda74a56f7
#
_entry.id   f40dc42aa5390f42316827bda74a56f7
#
_cell.length_a   1.000
_cell.length_b   1.000
_cell.length_c   1.000
_cell.angle_alpha   90.00
_cell.angle_beta   90.00
_cell.angle_gamma   90.00
#
_symmetry.space_group_name_H-M   'P 1'
#
loop_
_entity.id
_entity.type
_entity.pdbx_description
1 polymer ?
#
loop_
_entity_poly.entity_id
_entity_poly.type
_entity_poly.pdbx_seq_one_letter_code
_entity_poly.pdbx_strand_id
1 'polypeptide(L)'
;KTMLNLIKPVTGEVLFYNEKYSKVRNKIAYVPQRGSVDWDFPTTVFDVVEMGRYGKVGWLKRVSKIDKEKTKEAIAKVGMEEFSDRQISQLSGGQQQRVFLARALVQEAEIYFMDEPFQGVDSKTEKSIIDILKKLRNEGKTVIAVHHDLQTVKEYFDYVTFINVSVVASGPVEEIFTPENIEKTYKNKKLSEREGS
;
A
#
# COMPACT_ATOMS: atom_id res chain seq x y z
N LYS A 1 -0.36 3.27 -10.24
CA LYS A 1 -0.13 2.10 -11.15
C LYS A 1 0.98 2.39 -12.15
N THR A 2 1.00 3.57 -12.81
CA THR A 2 2.06 3.95 -13.77
C THR A 2 3.46 3.96 -13.13
N MET A 3 3.60 4.49 -11.91
CA MET A 3 4.88 4.47 -11.18
C MET A 3 5.44 3.05 -10.98
N LEU A 4 4.60 2.07 -10.82
CA LEU A 4 4.97 0.65 -10.66
C LEU A 4 5.05 -0.12 -12.00
N ASN A 5 5.03 0.59 -13.13
CA ASN A 5 5.04 0.01 -14.47
C ASN A 5 3.90 -1.02 -14.72
N LEU A 6 2.81 -0.95 -13.96
CA LEU A 6 1.60 -1.75 -14.18
C LEU A 6 0.77 -1.21 -15.36
N ILE A 7 0.95 0.07 -15.69
CA ILE A 7 0.40 0.74 -16.85
C ILE A 7 1.54 1.55 -17.48
N LYS A 8 1.73 1.42 -18.79
CA LYS A 8 2.75 2.18 -19.50
C LYS A 8 2.39 3.68 -19.54
N PRO A 9 3.33 4.59 -19.22
CA PRO A 9 3.10 6.02 -19.43
C PRO A 9 2.99 6.33 -20.92
N VAL A 10 2.13 7.29 -21.27
CA VAL A 10 2.03 7.80 -22.64
C VAL A 10 3.27 8.63 -22.98
N THR A 11 3.76 9.42 -22.01
CA THR A 11 4.97 10.24 -22.11
C THR A 11 5.68 10.26 -20.76
N GLY A 12 6.94 10.68 -20.76
CA GLY A 12 7.74 10.79 -19.54
C GLY A 12 8.28 9.45 -19.03
N GLU A 13 8.97 9.52 -17.92
CA GLU A 13 9.52 8.35 -17.24
C GLU A 13 9.41 8.48 -15.71
N VAL A 14 9.46 7.33 -15.03
CA VAL A 14 9.51 7.27 -13.57
C VAL A 14 10.82 6.62 -13.16
N LEU A 15 11.56 7.31 -12.29
CA LEU A 15 12.82 6.84 -11.75
C LEU A 15 12.73 6.68 -10.22
N PHE A 16 13.35 5.63 -9.71
CA PHE A 16 13.57 5.40 -8.29
C PHE A 16 15.09 5.34 -8.05
N TYR A 17 15.63 6.19 -7.20
CA TYR A 17 17.09 6.28 -7.01
C TYR A 17 17.86 6.49 -8.32
N ASN A 18 17.31 7.31 -9.24
CA ASN A 18 17.82 7.52 -10.61
C ASN A 18 17.86 6.26 -11.49
N GLU A 19 17.16 5.21 -11.11
CA GLU A 19 17.07 3.95 -11.85
C GLU A 19 15.64 3.62 -12.26
N LYS A 20 15.47 2.91 -13.38
CA LYS A 20 14.16 2.42 -13.81
C LYS A 20 13.61 1.38 -12.84
N TYR A 21 12.29 1.31 -12.70
CA TYR A 21 11.59 0.35 -11.84
C TYR A 21 12.12 -1.09 -11.98
N SER A 22 12.41 -1.54 -13.21
CA SER A 22 12.89 -2.90 -13.48
C SER A 22 14.19 -3.27 -12.73
N LYS A 23 15.03 -2.29 -12.45
CA LYS A 23 16.30 -2.50 -11.72
C LYS A 23 16.14 -2.50 -10.21
N VAL A 24 15.11 -1.84 -9.69
CA VAL A 24 14.90 -1.64 -8.26
C VAL A 24 13.62 -2.29 -7.73
N ARG A 25 12.94 -3.10 -8.53
CA ARG A 25 11.66 -3.73 -8.18
C ARG A 25 11.69 -4.54 -6.88
N ASN A 26 12.85 -5.10 -6.53
CA ASN A 26 13.07 -5.85 -5.30
C ASN A 26 13.14 -4.96 -4.04
N LYS A 27 13.28 -3.65 -4.23
CA LYS A 27 13.28 -2.63 -3.17
C LYS A 27 11.89 -2.00 -2.96
N ILE A 28 10.92 -2.38 -3.79
CA ILE A 28 9.59 -1.77 -3.82
C ILE A 28 8.54 -2.85 -3.53
N ALA A 29 7.72 -2.61 -2.52
CA ALA A 29 6.55 -3.42 -2.21
C ALA A 29 5.27 -2.69 -2.60
N TYR A 30 4.23 -3.45 -2.96
CA TYR A 30 2.92 -2.91 -3.34
C TYR A 30 1.79 -3.63 -2.62
N VAL A 31 0.95 -2.83 -1.98
CA VAL A 31 -0.33 -3.26 -1.40
C VAL A 31 -1.45 -2.74 -2.32
N PRO A 32 -2.12 -3.62 -3.07
CA PRO A 32 -3.20 -3.22 -3.96
C PRO A 32 -4.45 -2.85 -3.19
N GLN A 33 -5.34 -2.08 -3.82
CA GLN A 33 -6.68 -1.84 -3.32
C GLN A 33 -7.43 -3.17 -3.17
N ARG A 34 -8.14 -3.36 -2.05
CA ARG A 34 -8.84 -4.60 -1.72
C ARG A 34 -9.78 -5.08 -2.82
N GLY A 35 -10.55 -4.17 -3.44
CA GLY A 35 -11.48 -4.50 -4.52
C GLY A 35 -10.85 -5.03 -5.81
N SER A 36 -9.52 -4.98 -5.95
CA SER A 36 -8.80 -5.47 -7.12
C SER A 36 -8.22 -6.88 -6.96
N VAL A 37 -8.51 -7.54 -5.84
CA VAL A 37 -7.97 -8.85 -5.47
C VAL A 37 -9.07 -9.91 -5.56
N ASP A 38 -8.74 -11.06 -6.12
CA ASP A 38 -9.61 -12.25 -6.09
C ASP A 38 -9.45 -12.94 -4.71
N TRP A 39 -10.44 -12.77 -3.87
CA TRP A 39 -10.46 -13.32 -2.51
C TRP A 39 -10.98 -14.76 -2.43
N ASP A 40 -11.57 -15.28 -3.50
CA ASP A 40 -12.11 -16.65 -3.55
C ASP A 40 -11.04 -17.67 -3.93
N PHE A 41 -9.82 -17.22 -4.21
CA PHE A 41 -8.70 -18.10 -4.49
C PHE A 41 -8.38 -18.99 -3.27
N PRO A 42 -8.34 -20.34 -3.42
CA PRO A 42 -8.19 -21.28 -2.30
C PRO A 42 -6.74 -21.31 -1.77
N THR A 43 -6.38 -20.31 -0.99
CA THR A 43 -5.06 -20.16 -0.39
C THR A 43 -5.16 -19.70 1.06
N THR A 44 -4.19 -20.06 1.88
CA THR A 44 -4.12 -19.67 3.29
C THR A 44 -3.49 -18.29 3.47
N VAL A 45 -3.66 -17.71 4.66
CA VAL A 45 -2.93 -16.49 5.07
C VAL A 45 -1.43 -16.68 4.93
N PHE A 46 -0.91 -17.82 5.42
CA PHE A 46 0.51 -18.14 5.36
C PHE A 46 1.02 -18.13 3.91
N ASP A 47 0.32 -18.83 3.01
CA ASP A 47 0.72 -18.92 1.60
C ASP A 47 0.75 -17.54 0.92
N VAL A 48 -0.29 -16.71 1.15
CA VAL A 48 -0.35 -15.35 0.59
C VAL A 48 0.82 -14.50 1.07
N VAL A 49 1.17 -14.57 2.35
CA VAL A 49 2.30 -13.80 2.88
C VAL A 49 3.63 -14.36 2.36
N GLU A 50 3.79 -15.69 2.30
CA GLU A 50 4.99 -16.35 1.77
C GLU A 50 5.25 -15.98 0.30
N MET A 51 4.20 -15.77 -0.51
CA MET A 51 4.36 -15.28 -1.90
C MET A 51 5.15 -13.96 -1.97
N GLY A 52 5.12 -13.13 -0.92
CA GLY A 52 5.94 -11.93 -0.84
C GLY A 52 7.46 -12.20 -0.90
N ARG A 53 7.91 -13.41 -0.53
CA ARG A 53 9.32 -13.83 -0.59
C ARG A 53 9.78 -14.24 -1.97
N TYR A 54 8.87 -14.60 -2.89
CA TYR A 54 9.25 -15.17 -4.20
C TYR A 54 10.13 -14.25 -5.04
N GLY A 55 9.98 -12.92 -4.90
CA GLY A 55 10.86 -11.96 -5.57
C GLY A 55 12.33 -12.05 -5.13
N LYS A 56 12.60 -12.43 -3.88
CA LYS A 56 13.96 -12.61 -3.33
C LYS A 56 14.48 -14.05 -3.52
N VAL A 57 13.61 -15.03 -3.39
CA VAL A 57 13.97 -16.44 -3.54
C VAL A 57 14.31 -16.80 -5.00
N GLY A 58 13.60 -16.17 -5.95
CA GLY A 58 13.71 -16.46 -7.38
C GLY A 58 12.89 -17.68 -7.79
N TRP A 59 12.53 -17.75 -9.07
CA TRP A 59 11.55 -18.71 -9.61
C TRP A 59 11.95 -20.20 -9.44
N LEU A 60 13.25 -20.51 -9.52
CA LEU A 60 13.72 -21.91 -9.53
C LEU A 60 14.13 -22.44 -8.15
N LYS A 61 14.05 -21.61 -7.10
CA LYS A 61 14.46 -22.01 -5.76
C LYS A 61 13.26 -22.27 -4.86
N ARG A 62 13.37 -23.29 -4.02
CA ARG A 62 12.36 -23.55 -2.98
C ARG A 62 12.51 -22.52 -1.85
N VAL A 63 11.38 -22.15 -1.25
CA VAL A 63 11.34 -21.31 -0.06
C VAL A 63 12.13 -21.98 1.06
N SER A 64 13.08 -21.27 1.66
CA SER A 64 13.94 -21.78 2.71
C SER A 64 13.24 -21.76 4.08
N LYS A 65 13.84 -22.43 5.08
CA LYS A 65 13.38 -22.33 6.48
C LYS A 65 13.41 -20.88 6.99
N ILE A 66 14.42 -20.11 6.59
CA ILE A 66 14.56 -18.69 6.96
C ILE A 66 13.40 -17.87 6.37
N ASP A 67 13.01 -18.11 5.11
CA ASP A 67 11.89 -17.40 4.49
C ASP A 67 10.57 -17.72 5.19
N LYS A 68 10.38 -18.98 5.63
CA LYS A 68 9.20 -19.38 6.41
C LYS A 68 9.13 -18.69 7.77
N GLU A 69 10.25 -18.55 8.47
CA GLU A 69 10.29 -17.81 9.74
C GLU A 69 10.00 -16.32 9.50
N LYS A 70 10.55 -15.69 8.46
CA LYS A 70 10.21 -14.32 8.09
C LYS A 70 8.73 -14.14 7.74
N THR A 71 8.12 -15.15 7.13
CA THR A 71 6.68 -15.17 6.86
C THR A 71 5.88 -15.15 8.17
N LYS A 72 6.22 -15.99 9.13
CA LYS A 72 5.58 -16.01 10.46
C LYS A 72 5.75 -14.68 11.18
N GLU A 73 6.97 -14.11 11.17
CA GLU A 73 7.25 -12.80 11.77
C GLU A 73 6.40 -11.69 11.15
N ALA A 74 6.24 -11.71 9.82
CA ALA A 74 5.40 -10.72 9.12
C ALA A 74 3.91 -10.87 9.48
N ILE A 75 3.42 -12.10 9.61
CA ILE A 75 2.06 -12.41 10.06
C ILE A 75 1.86 -11.91 11.51
N ALA A 76 2.83 -12.15 12.40
CA ALA A 76 2.81 -11.69 13.78
C ALA A 76 2.80 -10.15 13.88
N LYS A 77 3.59 -9.45 13.04
CA LYS A 77 3.62 -7.97 13.01
C LYS A 77 2.26 -7.34 12.74
N VAL A 78 1.36 -8.05 12.07
CA VAL A 78 0.01 -7.57 11.77
C VAL A 78 -1.07 -8.21 12.66
N GLY A 79 -0.69 -9.02 13.65
CA GLY A 79 -1.61 -9.69 14.60
C GLY A 79 -2.53 -10.69 13.90
N MET A 80 -1.98 -11.52 13.04
CA MET A 80 -2.75 -12.51 12.26
C MET A 80 -2.29 -13.97 12.50
N GLU A 81 -1.56 -14.25 13.58
CA GLU A 81 -0.97 -15.57 13.87
C GLU A 81 -2.04 -16.66 13.96
N GLU A 82 -3.13 -16.39 14.69
CA GLU A 82 -4.24 -17.35 14.88
C GLU A 82 -4.98 -17.67 13.57
N PHE A 83 -4.80 -16.85 12.54
CA PHE A 83 -5.43 -17.00 11.23
C PHE A 83 -4.49 -17.60 10.18
N SER A 84 -3.26 -17.96 10.55
CA SER A 84 -2.19 -18.35 9.62
C SER A 84 -2.63 -19.43 8.63
N ASP A 85 -3.32 -20.46 9.11
CA ASP A 85 -3.79 -21.60 8.31
C ASP A 85 -5.21 -21.40 7.74
N ARG A 86 -5.85 -20.26 8.04
CA ARG A 86 -7.20 -19.96 7.54
C ARG A 86 -7.15 -19.53 6.08
N GLN A 87 -8.17 -19.92 5.31
CA GLN A 87 -8.34 -19.45 3.93
C GLN A 87 -8.66 -17.95 3.90
N ILE A 88 -8.09 -17.22 2.93
CA ILE A 88 -8.28 -15.77 2.80
C ILE A 88 -9.73 -15.39 2.53
N SER A 89 -10.52 -16.23 1.89
CA SER A 89 -11.96 -16.05 1.64
C SER A 89 -12.79 -15.98 2.93
N GLN A 90 -12.31 -16.57 4.03
CA GLN A 90 -12.99 -16.63 5.32
C GLN A 90 -12.66 -15.43 6.24
N LEU A 91 -11.87 -14.50 5.76
CA LEU A 91 -11.41 -13.35 6.53
C LEU A 91 -12.34 -12.15 6.37
N SER A 92 -12.49 -11.36 7.45
CA SER A 92 -13.11 -10.04 7.35
C SER A 92 -12.27 -9.09 6.49
N GLY A 93 -12.88 -7.99 6.01
CA GLY A 93 -12.17 -7.00 5.20
C GLY A 93 -10.92 -6.42 5.85
N GLY A 94 -10.98 -6.10 7.14
CA GLY A 94 -9.81 -5.63 7.88
C GLY A 94 -8.74 -6.69 8.07
N GLN A 95 -9.11 -7.96 8.22
CA GLN A 95 -8.16 -9.08 8.27
C GLN A 95 -7.48 -9.28 6.92
N GLN A 96 -8.23 -9.25 5.82
CA GLN A 96 -7.70 -9.31 4.46
C GLN A 96 -6.67 -8.20 4.21
N GLN A 97 -6.98 -6.96 4.61
CA GLN A 97 -6.07 -5.82 4.48
C GLN A 97 -4.77 -6.05 5.25
N ARG A 98 -4.84 -6.57 6.47
CA ARG A 98 -3.65 -6.91 7.27
C ARG A 98 -2.81 -8.03 6.64
N VAL A 99 -3.42 -9.03 6.01
CA VAL A 99 -2.70 -10.08 5.28
C VAL A 99 -1.89 -9.50 4.11
N PHE A 100 -2.47 -8.59 3.33
CA PHE A 100 -1.76 -7.95 2.23
C PHE A 100 -0.67 -6.99 2.72
N LEU A 101 -0.87 -6.35 3.85
CA LEU A 101 0.19 -5.60 4.51
C LEU A 101 1.35 -6.53 4.94
N ALA A 102 1.06 -7.67 5.57
CA ALA A 102 2.07 -8.66 5.93
C ALA A 102 2.85 -9.18 4.70
N ARG A 103 2.14 -9.43 3.59
CA ARG A 103 2.76 -9.80 2.30
C ARG A 103 3.70 -8.74 1.76
N ALA A 104 3.43 -7.46 2.00
CA ALA A 104 4.33 -6.38 1.65
C ALA A 104 5.51 -6.29 2.63
N LEU A 105 5.26 -6.42 3.94
CA LEU A 105 6.29 -6.36 4.98
C LEU A 105 7.35 -7.46 4.84
N VAL A 106 6.94 -8.69 4.50
CA VAL A 106 7.86 -9.82 4.35
C VAL A 106 8.86 -9.63 3.20
N GLN A 107 8.57 -8.73 2.26
CA GLN A 107 9.49 -8.35 1.19
C GLN A 107 10.69 -7.55 1.71
N GLU A 108 10.61 -6.96 2.91
CA GLU A 108 11.68 -6.12 3.48
C GLU A 108 12.11 -5.03 2.48
N ALA A 109 11.13 -4.34 1.90
CA ALA A 109 11.35 -3.31 0.89
C ALA A 109 11.89 -2.01 1.51
N GLU A 110 12.36 -1.09 0.65
CA GLU A 110 12.76 0.26 1.02
C GLU A 110 11.60 1.25 0.80
N ILE A 111 10.75 0.99 -0.22
CA ILE A 111 9.58 1.80 -0.56
C ILE A 111 8.34 0.92 -0.57
N TYR A 112 7.28 1.38 0.09
CA TYR A 112 5.98 0.72 0.14
C TYR A 112 4.93 1.59 -0.54
N PHE A 113 4.35 1.12 -1.64
CA PHE A 113 3.19 1.73 -2.27
C PHE A 113 1.92 1.07 -1.76
N MET A 114 0.94 1.86 -1.39
CA MET A 114 -0.34 1.39 -0.87
C MET A 114 -1.49 2.11 -1.57
N ASP A 115 -2.43 1.34 -2.08
CA ASP A 115 -3.62 1.87 -2.75
C ASP A 115 -4.81 1.75 -1.79
N GLU A 116 -5.21 2.87 -1.19
CA GLU A 116 -6.29 2.98 -0.20
C GLU A 116 -6.17 1.97 0.96
N PRO A 117 -5.06 1.98 1.74
CA PRO A 117 -4.78 0.94 2.72
C PRO A 117 -5.76 0.90 3.90
N PHE A 118 -6.60 1.93 4.07
CA PHE A 118 -7.57 2.04 5.16
C PHE A 118 -9.01 1.81 4.71
N GLN A 119 -9.25 1.54 3.42
CA GLN A 119 -10.60 1.39 2.90
C GLN A 119 -11.30 0.15 3.47
N GLY A 120 -12.48 0.37 4.06
CA GLY A 120 -13.33 -0.72 4.56
C GLY A 120 -12.79 -1.44 5.80
N VAL A 121 -11.90 -0.80 6.57
CA VAL A 121 -11.44 -1.29 7.86
C VAL A 121 -12.09 -0.48 9.00
N ASP A 122 -12.25 -1.14 10.15
CA ASP A 122 -12.69 -0.45 11.37
C ASP A 122 -11.56 0.42 11.98
N SER A 123 -11.93 1.38 12.82
CA SER A 123 -10.98 2.33 13.42
C SER A 123 -9.86 1.67 14.24
N LYS A 124 -10.11 0.50 14.84
CA LYS A 124 -9.09 -0.24 15.58
C LYS A 124 -8.05 -0.85 14.64
N THR A 125 -8.51 -1.43 13.54
CA THR A 125 -7.65 -1.97 12.49
C THR A 125 -6.87 -0.86 11.80
N GLU A 126 -7.50 0.27 11.49
CA GLU A 126 -6.84 1.45 10.91
C GLU A 126 -5.69 1.93 11.80
N LYS A 127 -5.95 2.13 13.10
CA LYS A 127 -4.91 2.53 14.05
C LYS A 127 -3.73 1.54 14.08
N SER A 128 -4.01 0.24 14.09
CA SER A 128 -2.97 -0.80 14.04
C SER A 128 -2.12 -0.71 12.77
N ILE A 129 -2.75 -0.46 11.60
CA ILE A 129 -2.03 -0.26 10.34
C ILE A 129 -1.14 0.99 10.43
N ILE A 130 -1.66 2.11 10.91
CA ILE A 130 -0.91 3.36 11.06
C ILE A 130 0.31 3.18 11.97
N ASP A 131 0.17 2.46 13.09
CA ASP A 131 1.29 2.19 13.99
C ASP A 131 2.41 1.40 13.26
N ILE A 132 2.05 0.45 12.41
CA ILE A 132 3.01 -0.29 11.58
C ILE A 132 3.68 0.65 10.57
N LEU A 133 2.92 1.53 9.90
CA LEU A 133 3.47 2.48 8.93
C LEU A 133 4.40 3.50 9.58
N LYS A 134 4.05 4.03 10.75
CA LYS A 134 4.91 4.91 11.54
C LYS A 134 6.21 4.20 11.95
N LYS A 135 6.16 2.90 12.29
CA LYS A 135 7.34 2.11 12.58
C LYS A 135 8.25 1.96 11.35
N LEU A 136 7.69 1.64 10.18
CA LEU A 136 8.46 1.60 8.92
C LEU A 136 9.16 2.93 8.63
N ARG A 137 8.44 4.07 8.78
CA ARG A 137 9.01 5.41 8.64
C ARG A 137 10.19 5.62 9.58
N ASN A 138 10.06 5.25 10.86
CA ASN A 138 11.11 5.39 11.85
C ASN A 138 12.33 4.49 11.56
N GLU A 139 12.13 3.40 10.83
CA GLU A 139 13.18 2.53 10.30
C GLU A 139 13.80 3.06 8.99
N GLY A 140 13.47 4.29 8.57
CA GLY A 140 13.99 4.94 7.37
C GLY A 140 13.37 4.45 6.07
N LYS A 141 12.21 3.77 6.11
CA LYS A 141 11.47 3.35 4.93
C LYS A 141 10.58 4.47 4.42
N THR A 142 10.29 4.45 3.11
CA THR A 142 9.35 5.37 2.49
C THR A 142 8.00 4.69 2.29
N VAL A 143 6.93 5.29 2.78
CA VAL A 143 5.56 4.82 2.55
C VAL A 143 4.82 5.85 1.70
N ILE A 144 4.26 5.40 0.58
CA ILE A 144 3.46 6.23 -0.33
C ILE A 144 2.07 5.61 -0.40
N ALA A 145 1.07 6.33 0.07
CA ALA A 145 -0.31 5.86 0.08
C ALA A 145 -1.22 6.76 -0.76
N VAL A 146 -2.11 6.14 -1.54
CA VAL A 146 -3.28 6.84 -2.07
C VAL A 146 -4.31 6.90 -0.95
N HIS A 147 -4.78 8.11 -0.65
CA HIS A 147 -5.67 8.36 0.48
C HIS A 147 -6.71 9.41 0.10
N HIS A 148 -7.94 9.24 0.54
CA HIS A 148 -9.05 10.13 0.19
C HIS A 148 -9.73 10.77 1.41
N ASP A 149 -9.44 10.29 2.63
CA ASP A 149 -9.95 10.91 3.85
C ASP A 149 -9.08 12.10 4.26
N LEU A 150 -9.59 13.30 3.98
CA LEU A 150 -8.89 14.55 4.27
C LEU A 150 -8.75 14.83 5.77
N GLN A 151 -9.55 14.21 6.63
CA GLN A 151 -9.53 14.48 8.07
C GLN A 151 -8.28 13.91 8.75
N THR A 152 -7.76 12.80 8.22
CA THR A 152 -6.64 12.05 8.80
C THR A 152 -5.28 12.41 8.17
N VAL A 153 -5.25 13.16 7.06
CA VAL A 153 -4.00 13.48 6.34
C VAL A 153 -2.93 14.08 7.23
N LYS A 154 -3.27 15.10 8.05
CA LYS A 154 -2.32 15.79 8.92
C LYS A 154 -1.74 14.90 10.02
N GLU A 155 -2.49 13.89 10.44
CA GLU A 155 -2.05 12.97 11.50
C GLU A 155 -1.18 11.84 10.95
N TYR A 156 -1.44 11.41 9.71
CA TYR A 156 -0.86 10.18 9.17
C TYR A 156 0.36 10.43 8.30
N PHE A 157 0.46 11.58 7.64
CA PHE A 157 1.46 11.83 6.59
C PHE A 157 2.33 13.05 6.86
N ASP A 158 3.59 12.96 6.47
CA ASP A 158 4.56 14.06 6.54
C ASP A 158 4.50 14.93 5.27
N TYR A 159 4.15 14.32 4.13
CA TYR A 159 4.09 14.96 2.80
C TYR A 159 2.77 14.65 2.11
N VAL A 160 2.29 15.56 1.29
CA VAL A 160 1.10 15.38 0.45
C VAL A 160 1.35 15.83 -0.98
N THR A 161 0.76 15.11 -1.92
CA THR A 161 0.69 15.52 -3.33
C THR A 161 -0.76 15.54 -3.77
N PHE A 162 -1.28 16.70 -4.08
CA PHE A 162 -2.61 16.88 -4.64
C PHE A 162 -2.58 16.73 -6.16
N ILE A 163 -3.46 15.86 -6.68
CA ILE A 163 -3.54 15.54 -8.11
C ILE A 163 -4.97 15.74 -8.60
N ASN A 164 -5.12 16.55 -9.64
CA ASN A 164 -6.37 16.67 -10.41
C ASN A 164 -6.00 16.84 -11.88
N VAL A 165 -5.96 15.76 -12.66
CA VAL A 165 -5.42 15.67 -14.03
C VAL A 165 -3.90 15.96 -14.06
N SER A 166 -3.47 17.00 -13.36
CA SER A 166 -2.07 17.39 -13.15
C SER A 166 -1.77 17.52 -11.66
N VAL A 167 -0.50 17.68 -11.30
CA VAL A 167 -0.11 18.00 -9.92
C VAL A 167 -0.59 19.42 -9.61
N VAL A 168 -1.43 19.56 -8.60
CA VAL A 168 -1.93 20.86 -8.11
C VAL A 168 -0.92 21.47 -7.14
N ALA A 169 -0.45 20.67 -6.19
CA ALA A 169 0.54 21.07 -5.19
C ALA A 169 1.23 19.81 -4.63
N SER A 170 2.49 19.94 -4.20
CA SER A 170 3.25 18.85 -3.57
C SER A 170 4.26 19.40 -2.59
N GLY A 171 4.35 18.82 -1.38
CA GLY A 171 5.30 19.25 -0.36
C GLY A 171 4.91 18.77 1.04
N PRO A 172 5.54 19.34 2.10
CA PRO A 172 5.20 19.06 3.48
C PRO A 172 3.71 19.33 3.76
N VAL A 173 3.08 18.45 4.54
CA VAL A 173 1.65 18.58 4.87
C VAL A 173 1.33 19.93 5.49
N GLU A 174 2.17 20.40 6.40
CA GLU A 174 1.98 21.68 7.12
C GLU A 174 1.88 22.91 6.18
N GLU A 175 2.58 22.84 5.03
CA GLU A 175 2.62 23.93 4.06
C GLU A 175 1.57 23.79 2.97
N ILE A 176 1.37 22.57 2.48
CA ILE A 176 0.61 22.30 1.25
C ILE A 176 -0.85 21.94 1.53
N PHE A 177 -1.16 21.40 2.73
CA PHE A 177 -2.53 21.00 3.07
C PHE A 177 -3.39 22.19 3.47
N THR A 178 -3.73 23.03 2.48
CA THR A 178 -4.51 24.26 2.63
C THR A 178 -5.92 24.12 2.05
N PRO A 179 -6.91 24.88 2.55
CA PRO A 179 -8.26 24.92 1.97
C PRO A 179 -8.26 25.24 0.47
N GLU A 180 -7.34 26.12 0.03
CA GLU A 180 -7.22 26.53 -1.37
C GLU A 180 -6.78 25.35 -2.26
N ASN A 181 -5.75 24.60 -1.86
CA ASN A 181 -5.26 23.43 -2.60
C ASN A 181 -6.30 22.30 -2.62
N ILE A 182 -7.00 22.09 -1.52
CA ILE A 182 -8.11 21.14 -1.43
C ILE A 182 -9.21 21.56 -2.41
N GLU A 183 -9.64 22.79 -2.39
CA GLU A 183 -10.67 23.29 -3.30
C GLU A 183 -10.27 23.13 -4.78
N LYS A 184 -9.07 23.55 -5.15
CA LYS A 184 -8.54 23.37 -6.52
C LYS A 184 -8.54 21.92 -6.96
N THR A 185 -8.24 21.00 -6.05
CA THR A 185 -8.16 19.57 -6.35
C THR A 185 -9.54 18.94 -6.57
N TYR A 186 -10.56 19.35 -5.82
CA TYR A 186 -11.89 18.74 -5.84
C TYR A 186 -12.96 19.56 -6.58
N LYS A 187 -12.65 20.75 -7.10
CA LYS A 187 -13.61 21.67 -7.71
C LYS A 187 -14.34 21.08 -8.93
N ASN A 188 -13.67 20.26 -9.74
CA ASN A 188 -14.26 19.65 -10.92
C ASN A 188 -15.18 18.44 -10.62
N LYS A 189 -15.09 17.83 -9.43
CA LYS A 189 -15.98 16.73 -9.04
C LYS A 189 -17.44 17.17 -8.85
N LYS A 190 -17.64 18.43 -8.41
CA LYS A 190 -19.00 18.99 -8.20
C LYS A 190 -19.73 19.36 -9.50
N LEU A 191 -19.04 19.52 -10.63
CA LEU A 191 -19.65 19.82 -11.92
C LEU A 191 -20.15 18.56 -12.63
N SER A 192 -19.42 17.45 -12.57
CA SER A 192 -19.82 16.18 -13.18
C SER A 192 -21.01 15.50 -12.49
N GLU A 193 -21.22 15.76 -11.19
CA GLU A 193 -22.40 15.24 -10.45
C GLU A 193 -23.68 16.05 -10.72
N ARG A 194 -23.58 17.28 -11.28
CA ARG A 194 -24.72 18.12 -11.63
C ARG A 194 -25.19 17.96 -13.09
N GLU A 195 -24.35 17.39 -13.95
CA GLU A 195 -24.71 17.13 -15.37
C GLU A 195 -25.23 15.69 -15.58
N GLY A 196 -25.27 14.87 -14.56
CA GLY A 196 -25.77 13.47 -14.59
C GLY A 196 -27.11 13.25 -13.84
N SER A 197 -27.88 14.34 -13.58
CA SER A 197 -29.21 14.23 -12.92
C SER A 197 -30.31 14.68 -13.86
#